data_73c6a72d381b7959ad40fdaaea33ed10
#
_entry.id   73c6a72d381b7959ad40fdaaea33ed10
#
_cell.length_a   1.000
_cell.length_b   1.000
_cell.length_c   1.000
_cell.angle_alpha   90.00
_cell.angle_beta   90.00
_cell.angle_gamma   90.00
#
_symmetry.space_group_name_H-M   'P 1'
#
loop_
_entity.id
_entity.type
_entity.pdbx_description
1 polymer ?
#
loop_
_entity_poly.entity_id
_entity_poly.type
_entity_poly.pdbx_seq_one_letter_code
_entity_poly.pdbx_strand_id
1 'polypeptide(L)'
;AAPQALQIQRCTLTGMLLSAVVRLRNRTASSAHAASAGRRVVAVAALCATVLAAGCGGQSDDDVSIVRTTTNIAGAGVVGLERDTTRACALPSAPDPATGATRSVTHAAGVSEVPADPQRIVVLTTSALDAVCALGLWERVVGTVTIEGPSPQPAYLGTGVLKIPGVGTAAAPDPAQIAALQPDLILGEIHTAAAGFAALQAIAPTVLVGASDGWQAEFAAFAAGLGRREAADTALRNYRTEAKDTATALAAGQTQASVLRFTADANQVQGGDSFAGRVLGDVGVQRPTAQRGASFEVGADEFATKVEGDVIYVILAGAEGKKHGEAVMRGDEWKELSAATDRRVFAVEDTVWHGDGLTAARAMLTDLRNTLNGYVND
;
A
#
# COMPACT_ATOMS: atom_id res chain seq x y z
N ALA A 1 -55.49 22.17 15.64
CA ALA A 1 -55.59 20.82 15.14
C ALA A 1 -54.47 19.96 15.69
N ALA A 2 -54.87 19.00 16.46
CA ALA A 2 -54.01 18.22 17.36
C ALA A 2 -53.22 17.07 16.67
N PRO A 3 -52.25 16.46 17.36
CA PRO A 3 -51.24 15.54 16.79
C PRO A 3 -51.71 14.09 16.85
N GLN A 4 -51.17 13.25 15.97
CA GLN A 4 -51.34 11.80 16.03
C GLN A 4 -50.04 11.12 16.51
N ALA A 5 -50.28 10.21 17.44
CA ALA A 5 -49.31 9.50 18.25
C ALA A 5 -48.62 8.34 17.54
N LEU A 6 -47.40 8.14 18.00
CA LEU A 6 -46.51 7.01 17.73
C LEU A 6 -47.07 5.70 18.31
N GLN A 7 -47.09 4.63 17.51
CA GLN A 7 -47.26 3.27 18.05
C GLN A 7 -46.00 2.46 17.88
N ILE A 8 -45.42 2.11 19.04
CA ILE A 8 -44.32 1.18 19.18
C ILE A 8 -44.88 -0.23 19.22
N GLN A 9 -44.46 -1.09 18.28
CA GLN A 9 -44.82 -2.50 18.32
C GLN A 9 -43.60 -3.32 18.72
N ARG A 10 -43.67 -3.87 19.92
CA ARG A 10 -42.75 -4.88 20.45
C ARG A 10 -43.09 -6.23 19.80
N CYS A 11 -42.13 -6.92 19.22
CA CYS A 11 -42.26 -8.30 18.88
C CYS A 11 -41.46 -9.18 19.84
N THR A 12 -42.19 -10.02 20.56
CA THR A 12 -41.73 -10.98 21.55
C THR A 12 -41.21 -12.27 20.88
N LEU A 13 -40.16 -12.80 21.48
CA LEU A 13 -39.65 -14.14 21.21
C LEU A 13 -40.68 -15.23 21.51
N THR A 14 -40.73 -16.25 20.65
CA THR A 14 -41.13 -17.60 21.08
C THR A 14 -40.32 -18.65 20.33
N GLY A 15 -39.63 -19.51 21.07
CA GLY A 15 -38.75 -20.54 20.57
C GLY A 15 -39.50 -21.78 20.06
N MET A 16 -38.82 -22.54 19.24
CA MET A 16 -39.16 -23.96 18.97
C MET A 16 -37.91 -24.78 18.78
N LEU A 17 -37.68 -25.64 19.78
CA LEU A 17 -36.75 -26.76 19.76
C LEU A 17 -37.25 -27.84 18.76
N LEU A 18 -36.40 -28.29 17.87
CA LEU A 18 -36.63 -29.56 17.15
C LEU A 18 -35.42 -30.46 17.34
N SER A 19 -35.62 -31.50 18.16
CA SER A 19 -34.71 -32.65 18.34
C SER A 19 -34.78 -33.57 17.14
N ALA A 20 -33.65 -33.88 16.52
CA ALA A 20 -33.53 -34.99 15.57
C ALA A 20 -32.64 -36.08 16.15
N VAL A 21 -33.28 -37.20 16.45
CA VAL A 21 -32.68 -38.49 16.90
C VAL A 21 -32.21 -39.25 15.66
N VAL A 22 -30.90 -39.53 15.55
CA VAL A 22 -30.38 -40.49 14.55
C VAL A 22 -30.02 -41.78 15.25
N ARG A 23 -30.73 -42.85 14.84
CA ARG A 23 -30.57 -44.25 15.32
C ARG A 23 -29.34 -44.88 14.68
N LEU A 24 -28.44 -45.40 15.53
CA LEU A 24 -27.43 -46.38 15.12
C LEU A 24 -28.12 -47.74 14.85
N ARG A 25 -27.81 -48.37 13.74
CA ARG A 25 -28.13 -49.73 13.43
C ARG A 25 -26.85 -50.56 13.43
N ASN A 26 -26.69 -51.40 14.48
CA ASN A 26 -25.74 -52.50 14.53
C ASN A 26 -26.11 -53.58 13.49
N ARG A 27 -25.13 -54.12 12.79
CA ARG A 27 -25.18 -55.45 12.19
C ARG A 27 -23.88 -56.19 12.46
N THR A 28 -24.02 -57.25 13.22
CA THR A 28 -23.09 -58.34 13.52
C THR A 28 -23.09 -59.37 12.40
N ALA A 29 -21.94 -59.96 12.08
CA ALA A 29 -21.70 -61.34 11.61
C ALA A 29 -20.18 -61.54 11.56
N SER A 30 -19.57 -62.26 12.35
CA SER A 30 -19.39 -63.70 12.69
C SER A 30 -18.59 -64.48 11.65
N SER A 31 -17.61 -65.13 12.22
CA SER A 31 -16.89 -66.40 11.92
C SER A 31 -15.48 -66.21 11.34
N ALA A 32 -14.45 -66.70 12.01
CA ALA A 32 -13.97 -67.91 12.65
C ALA A 32 -12.77 -68.54 11.90
N HIS A 33 -11.85 -69.10 12.70
CA HIS A 33 -10.74 -70.02 12.48
C HIS A 33 -9.35 -69.37 12.29
N ALA A 34 -8.32 -69.73 12.98
CA ALA A 34 -7.90 -70.75 13.99
C ALA A 34 -6.36 -70.73 14.01
N ALA A 35 -5.83 -70.91 15.22
CA ALA A 35 -4.57 -71.53 15.59
C ALA A 35 -3.23 -70.97 15.11
N SER A 36 -2.16 -70.84 15.88
CA SER A 36 -1.64 -71.57 17.02
C SER A 36 -0.40 -70.87 17.61
N ALA A 37 -0.30 -71.02 18.92
CA ALA A 37 0.84 -71.34 19.76
C ALA A 37 2.15 -70.44 19.73
N GLY A 38 2.53 -70.00 20.93
CA GLY A 38 3.93 -69.79 21.28
C GLY A 38 4.18 -68.81 22.44
N ARG A 39 4.00 -69.35 23.65
CA ARG A 39 4.57 -69.04 24.96
C ARG A 39 5.76 -68.04 24.99
N ARG A 40 5.73 -66.98 25.80
CA ARG A 40 6.42 -66.90 27.10
C ARG A 40 6.16 -65.52 27.78
N VAL A 41 5.88 -65.61 29.06
CA VAL A 41 5.62 -64.59 30.08
C VAL A 41 6.88 -63.84 30.40
N VAL A 42 6.82 -62.54 30.50
CA VAL A 42 7.51 -61.75 31.53
C VAL A 42 6.64 -60.51 31.86
N ALA A 43 6.25 -60.46 33.13
CA ALA A 43 5.55 -59.36 33.74
C ALA A 43 6.58 -58.29 34.13
N VAL A 44 6.32 -57.04 33.75
CA VAL A 44 6.87 -55.89 34.45
C VAL A 44 5.77 -54.84 34.59
N ALA A 45 5.45 -54.57 35.84
CA ALA A 45 4.56 -53.50 36.26
C ALA A 45 5.23 -52.16 36.05
N ALA A 46 4.58 -51.27 35.35
CA ALA A 46 4.94 -49.84 35.34
C ALA A 46 3.69 -49.01 35.53
N LEU A 47 3.70 -48.20 36.55
CA LEU A 47 2.67 -47.22 36.96
C LEU A 47 2.28 -46.32 35.80
N CYS A 48 1.00 -46.31 35.43
CA CYS A 48 0.42 -45.22 34.63
C CYS A 48 0.00 -44.10 35.57
N ALA A 49 0.79 -43.03 35.57
CA ALA A 49 0.35 -41.72 36.06
C ALA A 49 -0.45 -41.04 34.94
N THR A 50 -1.78 -41.09 35.03
CA THR A 50 -2.68 -40.32 34.17
C THR A 50 -2.64 -38.86 34.63
N VAL A 51 -1.88 -38.01 33.90
CA VAL A 51 -2.02 -36.58 33.98
C VAL A 51 -3.23 -36.17 33.15
N LEU A 52 -4.32 -35.82 33.81
CA LEU A 52 -5.45 -35.09 33.23
C LEU A 52 -4.98 -33.67 32.92
N ALA A 53 -4.55 -33.45 31.69
CA ALA A 53 -4.42 -32.08 31.15
C ALA A 53 -5.84 -31.62 30.85
N ALA A 54 -6.40 -30.81 31.75
CA ALA A 54 -7.57 -29.99 31.46
C ALA A 54 -7.12 -28.96 30.40
N GLY A 55 -7.43 -29.23 29.13
CA GLY A 55 -7.29 -28.26 28.06
C GLY A 55 -8.34 -27.16 28.28
N CYS A 56 -7.95 -26.05 28.86
CA CYS A 56 -8.67 -24.80 28.65
C CYS A 56 -8.68 -24.54 27.15
N GLY A 57 -9.85 -24.57 26.54
CA GLY A 57 -10.04 -24.04 25.19
C GLY A 57 -9.68 -22.55 25.22
N GLY A 58 -8.49 -22.21 24.73
CA GLY A 58 -8.16 -20.85 24.40
C GLY A 58 -9.07 -20.44 23.25
N GLN A 59 -9.94 -19.44 23.50
CA GLN A 59 -10.43 -18.61 22.46
C GLN A 59 -9.22 -18.16 21.64
N SER A 60 -9.30 -18.36 20.33
CA SER A 60 -8.43 -17.66 19.40
C SER A 60 -8.71 -16.16 19.59
N ASP A 61 -7.95 -15.54 20.48
CA ASP A 61 -7.70 -14.12 20.35
C ASP A 61 -7.15 -13.95 18.95
N ASP A 62 -7.83 -13.16 18.12
CA ASP A 62 -7.25 -12.66 16.90
C ASP A 62 -5.97 -11.94 17.34
N ASP A 63 -4.85 -12.64 17.20
CA ASP A 63 -3.54 -12.15 17.50
C ASP A 63 -3.33 -10.88 16.66
N VAL A 64 -3.49 -9.74 17.30
CA VAL A 64 -2.89 -8.50 16.81
C VAL A 64 -1.39 -8.75 16.90
N SER A 65 -0.84 -9.36 15.85
CA SER A 65 0.56 -9.70 15.76
C SER A 65 1.34 -8.39 15.75
N ILE A 66 2.00 -8.09 16.87
CA ILE A 66 2.97 -7.01 16.92
C ILE A 66 4.10 -7.41 15.99
N VAL A 67 4.12 -6.86 14.77
CA VAL A 67 5.21 -7.07 13.83
C VAL A 67 6.44 -6.36 14.39
N ARG A 68 7.27 -7.08 15.11
CA ARG A 68 8.59 -6.60 15.51
C ARG A 68 9.50 -6.67 14.30
N THR A 69 9.86 -5.52 13.74
CA THR A 69 10.85 -5.48 12.67
C THR A 69 12.20 -5.94 13.23
N THR A 70 12.71 -7.06 12.74
CA THR A 70 14.03 -7.59 13.12
C THR A 70 15.17 -6.91 12.37
N THR A 71 14.87 -6.26 11.25
CA THR A 71 15.82 -5.52 10.43
C THR A 71 15.81 -4.05 10.83
N ASN A 72 17.01 -3.47 10.98
CA ASN A 72 17.17 -2.12 11.50
C ASN A 72 18.28 -1.38 10.74
N ILE A 73 18.10 -0.10 10.50
CA ILE A 73 19.07 0.82 9.90
C ILE A 73 19.34 1.95 10.88
N ALA A 74 20.51 1.95 11.51
CA ALA A 74 20.94 2.98 12.47
C ALA A 74 19.90 3.29 13.57
N GLY A 75 19.19 2.27 14.08
CA GLY A 75 18.16 2.40 15.10
C GLY A 75 16.73 2.48 14.55
N ALA A 76 16.54 2.76 13.26
CA ALA A 76 15.23 2.75 12.64
C ALA A 76 14.81 1.34 12.22
N GLY A 77 13.65 0.87 12.67
CA GLY A 77 13.08 -0.41 12.24
C GLY A 77 12.62 -0.36 10.78
N VAL A 78 13.05 -1.32 9.95
CA VAL A 78 12.68 -1.34 8.52
C VAL A 78 11.26 -1.87 8.35
N VAL A 79 10.42 -1.15 7.63
CA VAL A 79 9.01 -1.47 7.36
C VAL A 79 8.80 -1.78 5.87
N GLY A 80 7.84 -2.64 5.57
CA GLY A 80 7.44 -2.95 4.21
C GLY A 80 8.19 -4.11 3.55
N LEU A 81 9.19 -4.72 4.20
CA LEU A 81 9.91 -5.88 3.66
C LEU A 81 9.01 -7.10 3.41
N GLU A 82 7.96 -7.25 4.21
CA GLU A 82 7.02 -8.37 4.16
C GLU A 82 5.75 -8.06 3.35
N ARG A 83 5.75 -6.93 2.61
CA ARG A 83 4.57 -6.53 1.84
C ARG A 83 4.28 -7.56 0.75
N ASP A 84 3.08 -8.14 0.77
CA ASP A 84 2.61 -9.00 -0.32
C ASP A 84 2.29 -8.14 -1.55
N THR A 85 3.18 -8.18 -2.54
CA THR A 85 3.02 -7.46 -3.81
C THR A 85 2.40 -8.31 -4.91
N THR A 86 2.01 -9.55 -4.64
CA THR A 86 1.43 -10.45 -5.65
C THR A 86 0.06 -9.97 -6.14
N ARG A 87 -0.61 -9.14 -5.35
CA ARG A 87 -1.91 -8.53 -5.64
C ARG A 87 -1.86 -7.01 -5.58
N ALA A 88 -0.69 -6.41 -5.75
CA ALA A 88 -0.54 -4.96 -5.71
C ALA A 88 -1.39 -4.27 -6.78
N CYS A 89 -1.36 -4.78 -8.01
CA CYS A 89 -2.21 -4.26 -9.08
C CYS A 89 -3.63 -4.85 -9.01
N ALA A 90 -4.61 -4.00 -9.31
CA ALA A 90 -6.01 -4.40 -9.37
C ALA A 90 -6.29 -5.39 -10.51
N LEU A 91 -7.44 -6.04 -10.46
CA LEU A 91 -7.97 -6.77 -11.60
C LEU A 91 -8.34 -5.80 -12.73
N PRO A 92 -8.32 -6.23 -14.01
CA PRO A 92 -8.63 -5.39 -15.15
C PRO A 92 -9.99 -4.70 -15.02
N SER A 93 -10.00 -3.37 -15.10
CA SER A 93 -11.22 -2.57 -15.08
C SER A 93 -11.84 -2.46 -16.48
N ALA A 94 -13.17 -2.35 -16.54
CA ALA A 94 -13.88 -2.09 -17.78
C ALA A 94 -13.62 -0.66 -18.29
N PRO A 95 -13.59 -0.44 -19.61
CA PRO A 95 -13.53 0.91 -20.17
C PRO A 95 -14.81 1.69 -19.89
N ASP A 96 -14.67 3.02 -19.78
CA ASP A 96 -15.82 3.92 -19.73
C ASP A 96 -16.67 3.77 -21.00
N PRO A 97 -17.99 3.96 -20.93
CA PRO A 97 -18.86 3.96 -22.11
C PRO A 97 -18.36 4.94 -23.18
N ALA A 98 -18.23 4.48 -24.41
CA ALA A 98 -17.81 5.28 -25.54
C ALA A 98 -18.71 5.05 -26.74
N THR A 99 -18.93 6.10 -27.55
CA THR A 99 -19.77 6.02 -28.78
C THR A 99 -18.95 5.64 -30.02
N GLY A 100 -17.63 5.57 -29.92
CA GLY A 100 -16.71 5.27 -31.02
C GLY A 100 -15.45 4.55 -30.58
N ALA A 101 -14.59 4.24 -31.54
CA ALA A 101 -13.31 3.58 -31.28
C ALA A 101 -12.28 4.53 -30.60
N THR A 102 -12.47 5.84 -30.74
CA THR A 102 -11.65 6.88 -30.13
C THR A 102 -12.49 7.81 -29.26
N ARG A 103 -11.83 8.59 -28.44
CA ARG A 103 -12.39 9.66 -27.61
C ARG A 103 -11.41 10.83 -27.50
N SER A 104 -11.95 12.03 -27.39
CA SER A 104 -11.18 13.25 -27.22
C SER A 104 -10.83 13.43 -25.73
N VAL A 105 -9.57 13.68 -25.44
CA VAL A 105 -9.07 13.91 -24.08
C VAL A 105 -8.34 15.24 -24.02
N THR A 106 -8.86 16.16 -23.20
CA THR A 106 -8.15 17.42 -22.87
C THR A 106 -7.14 17.15 -21.77
N HIS A 107 -5.91 17.63 -21.96
CA HIS A 107 -4.79 17.45 -21.04
C HIS A 107 -3.86 18.68 -21.06
N ALA A 108 -2.79 18.69 -20.27
CA ALA A 108 -1.95 19.87 -20.08
C ALA A 108 -1.27 20.39 -21.37
N ALA A 109 -1.02 19.50 -22.35
CA ALA A 109 -0.40 19.88 -23.63
C ALA A 109 -1.42 20.15 -24.75
N GLY A 110 -2.72 20.05 -24.49
CA GLY A 110 -3.77 20.31 -25.48
C GLY A 110 -4.88 19.26 -25.48
N VAL A 111 -5.27 18.80 -26.67
CA VAL A 111 -6.30 17.78 -26.87
C VAL A 111 -5.75 16.66 -27.73
N SER A 112 -5.97 15.42 -27.34
CA SER A 112 -5.59 14.22 -28.09
C SER A 112 -6.79 13.31 -28.36
N GLU A 113 -6.88 12.79 -29.59
CA GLU A 113 -7.79 11.70 -29.94
C GLU A 113 -7.11 10.38 -29.57
N VAL A 114 -7.60 9.70 -28.55
CA VAL A 114 -7.02 8.47 -28.01
C VAL A 114 -7.96 7.29 -28.17
N PRO A 115 -7.49 6.04 -28.23
CA PRO A 115 -8.34 4.87 -28.23
C PRO A 115 -9.31 4.90 -27.05
N ALA A 116 -10.56 4.46 -27.26
CA ALA A 116 -11.52 4.32 -26.17
C ALA A 116 -11.07 3.28 -25.13
N ASP A 117 -10.38 2.22 -25.59
CA ASP A 117 -9.79 1.18 -24.76
C ASP A 117 -8.36 0.85 -25.22
N PRO A 118 -7.34 1.61 -24.77
CA PRO A 118 -5.95 1.42 -25.18
C PRO A 118 -5.42 0.04 -24.78
N GLN A 119 -4.67 -0.60 -25.68
CA GLN A 119 -4.15 -1.95 -25.52
C GLN A 119 -2.63 -2.01 -25.40
N ARG A 120 -1.91 -1.00 -25.89
CA ARG A 120 -0.45 -0.93 -25.93
C ARG A 120 0.03 0.41 -25.37
N ILE A 121 0.19 0.46 -24.07
CA ILE A 121 0.43 1.70 -23.33
C ILE A 121 1.93 1.85 -23.07
N VAL A 122 2.49 3.01 -23.35
CA VAL A 122 3.79 3.44 -22.82
C VAL A 122 3.56 4.47 -21.72
N VAL A 123 4.20 4.29 -20.57
CA VAL A 123 4.10 5.22 -19.44
C VAL A 123 5.45 5.87 -19.14
N LEU A 124 5.44 7.18 -18.90
CA LEU A 124 6.66 8.00 -18.78
C LEU A 124 6.93 8.49 -17.34
N THR A 125 6.12 8.06 -16.35
CA THR A 125 6.31 8.39 -14.94
C THR A 125 5.90 7.22 -14.04
N THR A 126 6.41 7.19 -12.81
CA THR A 126 6.03 6.19 -11.80
C THR A 126 4.60 6.37 -11.33
N SER A 127 4.10 7.61 -11.26
CA SER A 127 2.70 7.94 -10.95
C SER A 127 1.74 7.40 -12.02
N ALA A 128 2.08 7.53 -13.33
CA ALA A 128 1.32 6.92 -14.40
C ALA A 128 1.36 5.37 -14.34
N LEU A 129 2.52 4.79 -13.97
CA LEU A 129 2.67 3.35 -13.79
C LEU A 129 1.82 2.83 -12.60
N ASP A 130 1.80 3.57 -11.49
CA ASP A 130 0.92 3.29 -10.35
C ASP A 130 -0.56 3.36 -10.78
N ALA A 131 -0.95 4.37 -11.55
CA ALA A 131 -2.32 4.54 -12.02
C ALA A 131 -2.77 3.37 -12.90
N VAL A 132 -1.95 2.89 -13.85
CA VAL A 132 -2.29 1.72 -14.68
C VAL A 132 -2.34 0.44 -13.85
N CYS A 133 -1.50 0.30 -12.81
CA CYS A 133 -1.54 -0.80 -11.84
C CYS A 133 -2.85 -0.76 -11.03
N ALA A 134 -3.19 0.39 -10.46
CA ALA A 134 -4.41 0.59 -9.66
C ALA A 134 -5.70 0.36 -10.46
N LEU A 135 -5.67 0.54 -11.78
CA LEU A 135 -6.80 0.32 -12.69
C LEU A 135 -6.77 -1.06 -13.38
N GLY A 136 -5.78 -1.90 -13.07
CA GLY A 136 -5.64 -3.26 -13.61
C GLY A 136 -5.22 -3.31 -15.09
N LEU A 137 -4.53 -2.30 -15.58
CA LEU A 137 -4.08 -2.20 -16.97
C LEU A 137 -2.58 -2.46 -17.15
N TRP A 138 -1.85 -2.84 -16.11
CA TRP A 138 -0.40 -3.00 -16.15
C TRP A 138 0.10 -4.03 -17.19
N GLU A 139 -0.69 -5.07 -17.49
CA GLU A 139 -0.36 -6.06 -18.53
C GLU A 139 -0.40 -5.48 -19.97
N ARG A 140 -1.05 -4.31 -20.13
CA ARG A 140 -1.10 -3.56 -21.39
C ARG A 140 0.07 -2.59 -21.55
N VAL A 141 0.90 -2.43 -20.50
CA VAL A 141 2.07 -1.56 -20.55
C VAL A 141 3.19 -2.28 -21.28
N VAL A 142 3.52 -1.78 -22.47
CA VAL A 142 4.56 -2.36 -23.35
C VAL A 142 5.92 -1.73 -23.12
N GLY A 143 5.99 -0.58 -22.43
CA GLY A 143 7.23 0.12 -22.06
C GLY A 143 7.02 1.16 -20.99
N THR A 144 8.02 1.38 -20.15
CA THR A 144 7.99 2.40 -19.10
C THR A 144 9.39 2.97 -18.86
N VAL A 145 9.46 4.19 -18.33
CA VAL A 145 10.74 4.76 -17.85
C VAL A 145 11.28 3.96 -16.68
N THR A 146 12.59 3.99 -16.49
CA THR A 146 13.24 3.32 -15.36
C THR A 146 13.59 4.30 -14.26
N ILE A 147 13.59 3.81 -13.01
CA ILE A 147 14.07 4.51 -11.83
C ILE A 147 15.50 4.09 -11.50
N GLU A 148 16.20 4.91 -10.72
CA GLU A 148 17.49 4.55 -10.17
C GLU A 148 17.32 3.56 -9.00
N GLY A 149 18.25 2.62 -8.87
CA GLY A 149 18.27 1.68 -7.76
C GLY A 149 18.42 0.22 -8.19
N PRO A 150 18.18 -0.73 -7.29
CA PRO A 150 18.38 -2.16 -7.56
C PRO A 150 17.30 -2.76 -8.48
N SER A 151 16.18 -2.09 -8.64
CA SER A 151 15.06 -2.51 -9.50
C SER A 151 14.73 -1.42 -10.50
N PRO A 152 14.43 -1.76 -11.76
CA PRO A 152 14.12 -0.77 -12.80
C PRO A 152 12.76 -0.09 -12.59
N GLN A 153 11.89 -0.66 -11.75
CA GLN A 153 10.56 -0.17 -11.44
C GLN A 153 10.32 -0.26 -9.92
N PRO A 154 9.36 0.51 -9.37
CA PRO A 154 9.00 0.42 -7.96
C PRO A 154 8.57 -1.01 -7.58
N ALA A 155 9.25 -1.60 -6.59
CA ALA A 155 9.01 -2.99 -6.19
C ALA A 155 7.61 -3.22 -5.60
N TYR A 156 7.01 -2.19 -5.01
CA TYR A 156 5.66 -2.27 -4.44
C TYR A 156 4.58 -2.55 -5.48
N LEU A 157 4.83 -2.30 -6.78
CA LEU A 157 3.88 -2.60 -7.88
C LEU A 157 3.86 -4.08 -8.29
N GLY A 158 4.77 -4.90 -7.74
CA GLY A 158 4.80 -6.34 -7.95
C GLY A 158 5.75 -6.80 -9.06
N THR A 159 6.08 -8.09 -9.01
CA THR A 159 7.10 -8.71 -9.85
C THR A 159 6.79 -8.70 -11.36
N GLY A 160 5.50 -8.63 -11.73
CA GLY A 160 5.07 -8.52 -13.12
C GLY A 160 5.51 -7.20 -13.73
N VAL A 161 5.32 -6.10 -13.01
CA VAL A 161 5.70 -4.75 -13.44
C VAL A 161 7.21 -4.61 -13.62
N LEU A 162 8.01 -5.28 -12.80
CA LEU A 162 9.49 -5.27 -12.92
C LEU A 162 10.02 -5.82 -14.24
N LYS A 163 9.20 -6.54 -15.01
CA LYS A 163 9.57 -7.14 -16.31
C LYS A 163 9.23 -6.27 -17.51
N ILE A 164 8.55 -5.14 -17.28
CA ILE A 164 8.18 -4.22 -18.37
C ILE A 164 9.47 -3.60 -18.96
N PRO A 165 9.62 -3.59 -20.29
CA PRO A 165 10.80 -3.01 -20.95
C PRO A 165 10.99 -1.53 -20.58
N GLY A 166 12.24 -1.13 -20.30
CA GLY A 166 12.61 0.27 -20.10
C GLY A 166 12.63 1.05 -21.41
N VAL A 167 12.22 2.30 -21.39
CA VAL A 167 12.27 3.25 -22.53
C VAL A 167 13.04 4.53 -22.17
N GLY A 168 14.12 4.40 -21.40
CA GLY A 168 14.91 5.50 -20.85
C GLY A 168 14.51 5.82 -19.41
N THR A 169 14.92 6.98 -18.91
CA THR A 169 14.56 7.50 -17.59
C THR A 169 13.45 8.55 -17.70
N ALA A 170 12.83 8.92 -16.59
CA ALA A 170 11.81 9.98 -16.58
C ALA A 170 12.36 11.34 -17.09
N ALA A 171 13.64 11.65 -16.79
CA ALA A 171 14.30 12.85 -17.28
C ALA A 171 14.72 12.79 -18.76
N ALA A 172 14.91 11.57 -19.31
CA ALA A 172 15.37 11.34 -20.67
C ALA A 172 14.69 10.07 -21.27
N PRO A 173 13.38 10.13 -21.58
CA PRO A 173 12.72 9.06 -22.34
C PRO A 173 13.33 8.94 -23.74
N ASP A 174 13.46 7.74 -24.26
CA ASP A 174 14.03 7.45 -25.58
C ASP A 174 12.92 7.28 -26.64
N PRO A 175 12.68 8.28 -27.53
CA PRO A 175 11.63 8.20 -28.54
C PRO A 175 11.79 7.04 -29.52
N ALA A 176 13.03 6.61 -29.81
CA ALA A 176 13.27 5.49 -30.74
C ALA A 176 12.85 4.15 -30.11
N GLN A 177 13.15 3.95 -28.81
CA GLN A 177 12.67 2.79 -28.07
C GLN A 177 11.15 2.80 -27.93
N ILE A 178 10.55 3.96 -27.65
CA ILE A 178 9.08 4.12 -27.57
C ILE A 178 8.45 3.74 -28.91
N ALA A 179 8.95 4.29 -30.03
CA ALA A 179 8.41 4.00 -31.38
C ALA A 179 8.52 2.53 -31.75
N ALA A 180 9.62 1.86 -31.38
CA ALA A 180 9.83 0.43 -31.64
C ALA A 180 8.78 -0.47 -30.96
N LEU A 181 8.19 -0.01 -29.86
CA LEU A 181 7.14 -0.73 -29.13
C LEU A 181 5.75 -0.58 -29.76
N GLN A 182 5.58 0.30 -30.74
CA GLN A 182 4.31 0.56 -31.43
C GLN A 182 3.13 0.77 -30.44
N PRO A 183 3.22 1.74 -29.52
CA PRO A 183 2.14 2.00 -28.59
C PRO A 183 0.91 2.58 -29.31
N ASP A 184 -0.27 2.40 -28.71
CA ASP A 184 -1.49 3.07 -29.10
C ASP A 184 -1.88 4.22 -28.16
N LEU A 185 -1.15 4.34 -27.03
CA LEU A 185 -1.23 5.46 -26.09
C LEU A 185 0.11 5.69 -25.39
N ILE A 186 0.53 6.95 -25.31
CA ILE A 186 1.63 7.39 -24.45
C ILE A 186 1.03 8.23 -23.32
N LEU A 187 1.37 7.89 -22.06
CA LEU A 187 0.85 8.53 -20.86
C LEU A 187 2.00 9.02 -19.99
N GLY A 188 1.94 10.27 -19.55
CA GLY A 188 2.97 10.85 -18.68
C GLY A 188 2.55 12.20 -18.12
N GLU A 189 3.51 12.94 -17.60
CA GLU A 189 3.33 14.27 -17.06
C GLU A 189 4.01 15.33 -17.95
N ILE A 190 3.49 16.54 -17.93
CA ILE A 190 3.98 17.61 -18.82
C ILE A 190 5.46 17.95 -18.61
N HIS A 191 5.95 17.87 -17.38
CA HIS A 191 7.33 18.19 -17.02
C HIS A 191 8.34 17.07 -17.37
N THR A 192 7.87 15.82 -17.59
CA THR A 192 8.72 14.70 -17.97
C THR A 192 8.87 14.51 -19.48
N ALA A 193 8.12 15.28 -20.27
CA ALA A 193 8.19 15.20 -21.72
C ALA A 193 9.42 15.95 -22.28
N ALA A 194 10.64 15.53 -21.89
CA ALA A 194 11.90 16.13 -22.38
C ALA A 194 12.02 16.11 -23.91
N ALA A 195 11.44 15.08 -24.58
CA ALA A 195 11.34 15.04 -26.04
C ALA A 195 10.34 16.02 -26.64
N GLY A 196 9.50 16.65 -25.80
CA GLY A 196 8.40 17.50 -26.21
C GLY A 196 7.15 16.74 -26.67
N PHE A 197 5.98 17.34 -26.41
CA PHE A 197 4.69 16.75 -26.78
C PHE A 197 4.57 16.36 -28.25
N ALA A 198 5.02 17.27 -29.16
CA ALA A 198 4.92 17.02 -30.61
C ALA A 198 5.69 15.80 -31.08
N ALA A 199 6.87 15.51 -30.50
CA ALA A 199 7.66 14.35 -30.85
C ALA A 199 7.00 13.04 -30.37
N LEU A 200 6.43 13.03 -29.17
CA LEU A 200 5.67 11.89 -28.64
C LEU A 200 4.38 11.67 -29.42
N GLN A 201 3.65 12.73 -29.70
CA GLN A 201 2.40 12.69 -30.50
C GLN A 201 2.63 12.19 -31.93
N ALA A 202 3.82 12.38 -32.50
CA ALA A 202 4.18 11.81 -33.80
C ALA A 202 4.35 10.29 -33.78
N ILE A 203 4.60 9.69 -32.61
CA ILE A 203 4.71 8.24 -32.42
C ILE A 203 3.33 7.65 -32.17
N ALA A 204 2.58 8.18 -31.21
CA ALA A 204 1.25 7.70 -30.83
C ALA A 204 0.45 8.82 -30.12
N PRO A 205 -0.90 8.70 -30.05
CA PRO A 205 -1.71 9.56 -29.20
C PRO A 205 -1.11 9.69 -27.81
N THR A 206 -0.90 10.93 -27.36
CA THR A 206 -0.18 11.25 -26.12
C THR A 206 -1.04 12.07 -25.19
N VAL A 207 -1.12 11.68 -23.92
CA VAL A 207 -1.79 12.43 -22.85
C VAL A 207 -0.76 12.80 -21.79
N LEU A 208 -0.57 14.10 -21.55
CA LEU A 208 0.34 14.62 -20.55
C LEU A 208 -0.45 15.32 -19.45
N VAL A 209 -0.43 14.74 -18.25
CA VAL A 209 -1.07 15.30 -17.07
C VAL A 209 -0.26 16.51 -16.58
N GLY A 210 -0.91 17.59 -16.20
CA GLY A 210 -0.31 18.79 -15.62
C GLY A 210 -0.25 18.72 -14.11
N ALA A 211 0.26 19.81 -13.50
CA ALA A 211 0.19 19.98 -12.06
C ALA A 211 -1.25 19.84 -11.56
N SER A 212 -1.42 19.14 -10.46
CA SER A 212 -2.72 18.86 -9.86
C SER A 212 -2.73 19.21 -8.36
N ASP A 213 -3.92 19.29 -7.77
CA ASP A 213 -4.10 19.54 -6.33
C ASP A 213 -3.86 18.27 -5.48
N GLY A 214 -2.90 17.45 -5.87
CA GLY A 214 -2.45 16.26 -5.18
C GLY A 214 -2.72 14.97 -5.95
N TRP A 215 -2.22 13.88 -5.40
CA TRP A 215 -2.17 12.58 -6.05
C TRP A 215 -3.55 12.02 -6.48
N GLN A 216 -4.64 12.32 -5.73
CA GLN A 216 -5.98 11.86 -6.11
C GLN A 216 -6.47 12.53 -7.41
N ALA A 217 -6.20 13.82 -7.57
CA ALA A 217 -6.55 14.55 -8.79
C ALA A 217 -5.70 14.10 -9.98
N GLU A 218 -4.42 13.85 -9.75
CA GLU A 218 -3.49 13.31 -10.75
C GLU A 218 -3.90 11.91 -11.20
N PHE A 219 -4.21 11.01 -10.27
CA PHE A 219 -4.74 9.68 -10.57
C PHE A 219 -6.02 9.75 -11.42
N ALA A 220 -6.95 10.65 -11.08
CA ALA A 220 -8.17 10.85 -11.86
C ALA A 220 -7.87 11.37 -13.29
N ALA A 221 -6.85 12.21 -13.46
CA ALA A 221 -6.42 12.70 -14.76
C ALA A 221 -5.79 11.58 -15.62
N PHE A 222 -4.95 10.72 -15.04
CA PHE A 222 -4.45 9.52 -15.73
C PHE A 222 -5.58 8.58 -16.11
N ALA A 223 -6.54 8.34 -15.21
CA ALA A 223 -7.70 7.51 -15.50
C ALA A 223 -8.56 8.08 -16.64
N ALA A 224 -8.68 9.40 -16.73
CA ALA A 224 -9.31 10.06 -17.86
C ALA A 224 -8.55 9.79 -19.17
N GLY A 225 -7.21 9.84 -19.16
CA GLY A 225 -6.35 9.44 -20.27
C GLY A 225 -6.56 7.98 -20.69
N LEU A 226 -6.79 7.10 -19.75
CA LEU A 226 -6.97 5.65 -19.95
C LEU A 226 -8.42 5.22 -20.28
N GLY A 227 -9.42 6.12 -20.17
CA GLY A 227 -10.85 5.78 -20.32
C GLY A 227 -11.36 4.92 -19.17
N ARG A 228 -11.01 5.28 -17.95
CA ARG A 228 -11.31 4.51 -16.72
C ARG A 228 -11.79 5.42 -15.58
N ARG A 229 -12.51 6.50 -15.89
CA ARG A 229 -13.00 7.45 -14.88
C ARG A 229 -13.90 6.78 -13.85
N GLU A 230 -14.85 5.96 -14.28
CA GLU A 230 -15.77 5.26 -13.37
C GLU A 230 -15.03 4.29 -12.45
N ALA A 231 -14.03 3.59 -12.98
CA ALA A 231 -13.17 2.70 -12.19
C ALA A 231 -12.33 3.49 -11.18
N ALA A 232 -11.75 4.62 -11.58
CA ALA A 232 -10.97 5.48 -10.71
C ALA A 232 -11.82 6.09 -9.58
N ASP A 233 -13.01 6.58 -9.87
CA ASP A 233 -13.95 7.09 -8.87
C ASP A 233 -14.29 6.01 -7.83
N THR A 234 -14.48 4.78 -8.29
CA THR A 234 -14.73 3.64 -7.41
C THR A 234 -13.50 3.31 -6.56
N ALA A 235 -12.32 3.28 -7.16
CA ALA A 235 -11.06 3.00 -6.47
C ALA A 235 -10.74 4.07 -5.40
N LEU A 236 -10.98 5.35 -5.69
CA LEU A 236 -10.83 6.45 -4.73
C LEU A 236 -11.85 6.41 -3.60
N ARG A 237 -13.11 6.03 -3.87
CA ARG A 237 -14.10 5.81 -2.80
C ARG A 237 -13.67 4.69 -1.86
N ASN A 238 -13.20 3.58 -2.41
CA ASN A 238 -12.70 2.44 -1.64
C ASN A 238 -11.51 2.84 -0.78
N TYR A 239 -10.53 3.55 -1.36
CA TYR A 239 -9.38 4.07 -0.61
C TYR A 239 -9.80 4.95 0.57
N ARG A 240 -10.76 5.88 0.38
CA ARG A 240 -11.24 6.73 1.47
C ARG A 240 -11.89 5.91 2.60
N THR A 241 -12.57 4.83 2.25
CA THR A 241 -13.13 3.89 3.23
C THR A 241 -12.00 3.17 3.97
N GLU A 242 -11.02 2.63 3.25
CA GLU A 242 -9.84 1.96 3.82
C GLU A 242 -9.04 2.89 4.76
N ALA A 243 -8.85 4.16 4.38
CA ALA A 243 -8.19 5.16 5.21
C ALA A 243 -8.97 5.44 6.49
N LYS A 244 -10.29 5.60 6.40
CA LYS A 244 -11.18 5.81 7.56
C LYS A 244 -11.21 4.61 8.51
N ASP A 245 -11.25 3.39 7.96
CA ASP A 245 -11.23 2.16 8.76
C ASP A 245 -9.88 2.03 9.48
N THR A 246 -8.78 2.36 8.79
CA THR A 246 -7.43 2.43 9.37
C THR A 246 -7.36 3.48 10.47
N ALA A 247 -7.91 4.68 10.26
CA ALA A 247 -7.98 5.73 11.27
C ALA A 247 -8.67 5.27 12.55
N THR A 248 -9.78 4.56 12.41
CA THR A 248 -10.56 4.03 13.53
C THR A 248 -9.82 2.92 14.27
N ALA A 249 -9.26 1.96 13.53
CA ALA A 249 -8.55 0.81 14.11
C ALA A 249 -7.30 1.23 14.89
N LEU A 250 -6.63 2.30 14.47
CA LEU A 250 -5.38 2.78 15.07
C LEU A 250 -5.58 3.90 16.09
N ALA A 251 -6.79 4.40 16.28
CA ALA A 251 -7.04 5.66 17.02
C ALA A 251 -6.09 6.79 16.53
N ALA A 252 -5.89 6.87 15.21
CA ALA A 252 -4.80 7.60 14.55
C ALA A 252 -4.70 9.09 14.94
N GLY A 253 -5.83 9.71 15.29
CA GLY A 253 -5.88 11.12 15.74
C GLY A 253 -5.18 11.40 17.07
N GLN A 254 -4.73 10.37 17.78
CA GLN A 254 -3.99 10.50 19.05
C GLN A 254 -2.47 10.46 18.85
N THR A 255 -1.98 10.18 17.63
CA THR A 255 -0.56 10.04 17.32
C THR A 255 -0.08 11.20 16.46
N GLN A 256 1.05 11.79 16.81
CA GLN A 256 1.80 12.73 15.98
C GLN A 256 2.92 12.01 15.22
N ALA A 257 2.85 12.01 13.89
CA ALA A 257 3.88 11.44 13.04
C ALA A 257 4.71 12.51 12.35
N SER A 258 6.03 12.41 12.48
CA SER A 258 7.00 13.15 11.70
C SER A 258 7.48 12.33 10.51
N VAL A 259 7.78 12.98 9.37
CA VAL A 259 8.32 12.31 8.19
C VAL A 259 9.52 13.09 7.68
N LEU A 260 10.69 12.42 7.66
CA LEU A 260 11.93 12.97 7.10
C LEU A 260 12.38 12.15 5.91
N ARG A 261 12.85 12.85 4.89
CA ARG A 261 13.55 12.24 3.75
C ARG A 261 14.99 12.70 3.74
N PHE A 262 15.91 11.75 3.80
CA PHE A 262 17.35 11.99 3.71
C PHE A 262 17.78 11.85 2.25
N THR A 263 18.31 12.92 1.67
CA THR A 263 18.99 12.91 0.37
C THR A 263 20.51 12.81 0.59
N ALA A 264 21.30 12.93 -0.47
CA ALA A 264 22.76 12.88 -0.35
C ALA A 264 23.34 13.95 0.61
N ASP A 265 22.66 15.09 0.73
CA ASP A 265 23.18 16.31 1.36
C ASP A 265 22.14 17.09 2.19
N ALA A 266 20.90 16.60 2.29
CA ALA A 266 19.85 17.33 2.98
C ALA A 266 18.94 16.44 3.84
N ASN A 267 18.44 17.01 4.95
CA ASN A 267 17.36 16.48 5.77
C ASN A 267 16.07 17.21 5.41
N GLN A 268 15.19 16.57 4.67
CA GLN A 268 13.95 17.16 4.18
C GLN A 268 12.76 16.70 5.02
N VAL A 269 12.14 17.62 5.74
CA VAL A 269 10.85 17.37 6.38
C VAL A 269 9.77 17.34 5.30
N GLN A 270 9.04 16.25 5.25
CA GLN A 270 7.88 16.08 4.37
C GLN A 270 6.66 16.72 5.03
N GLY A 271 6.24 17.88 4.52
CA GLY A 271 5.14 18.67 5.05
C GLY A 271 3.74 18.05 4.79
N GLY A 272 2.71 18.78 5.21
CA GLY A 272 1.32 18.37 5.00
C GLY A 272 0.89 18.34 3.53
N ASP A 273 1.57 19.06 2.67
CA ASP A 273 1.34 19.12 1.22
C ASP A 273 2.06 18.00 0.44
N SER A 274 3.02 17.30 1.06
CA SER A 274 3.70 16.14 0.45
C SER A 274 2.74 14.97 0.29
N PHE A 275 3.10 13.99 -0.55
CA PHE A 275 2.34 12.76 -0.70
C PHE A 275 2.12 12.05 0.66
N ALA A 276 3.20 11.82 1.41
CA ALA A 276 3.12 11.22 2.74
C ALA A 276 2.25 12.04 3.69
N GLY A 277 2.40 13.38 3.67
CA GLY A 277 1.59 14.28 4.49
C GLY A 277 0.09 14.19 4.18
N ARG A 278 -0.28 14.11 2.91
CA ARG A 278 -1.68 13.95 2.47
C ARG A 278 -2.27 12.60 2.89
N VAL A 279 -1.54 11.49 2.72
CA VAL A 279 -2.00 10.15 3.14
C VAL A 279 -2.15 10.07 4.66
N LEU A 280 -1.20 10.63 5.43
CA LEU A 280 -1.34 10.73 6.89
C LEU A 280 -2.55 11.56 7.29
N GLY A 281 -2.83 12.65 6.56
CA GLY A 281 -4.04 13.47 6.74
C GLY A 281 -5.33 12.70 6.44
N ASP A 282 -5.36 11.88 5.38
CA ASP A 282 -6.51 11.04 5.02
C ASP A 282 -6.85 10.02 6.13
N VAL A 283 -5.83 9.54 6.86
CA VAL A 283 -5.97 8.65 8.04
C VAL A 283 -6.24 9.44 9.33
N GLY A 284 -6.03 10.75 9.33
CA GLY A 284 -6.22 11.60 10.51
C GLY A 284 -5.06 11.56 11.50
N VAL A 285 -3.90 11.01 11.13
CA VAL A 285 -2.66 11.08 11.92
C VAL A 285 -2.24 12.54 12.06
N GLN A 286 -1.97 12.97 13.28
CA GLN A 286 -1.58 14.35 13.54
C GLN A 286 -0.15 14.62 13.05
N ARG A 287 0.12 15.88 12.72
CA ARG A 287 1.46 16.34 12.34
C ARG A 287 1.98 17.33 13.37
N PRO A 288 3.30 17.31 13.70
CA PRO A 288 3.92 18.39 14.43
C PRO A 288 3.59 19.74 13.79
N THR A 289 3.43 20.79 14.59
CA THR A 289 2.95 22.09 14.09
C THR A 289 3.82 22.62 12.95
N ALA A 290 5.15 22.46 13.03
CA ALA A 290 6.08 22.88 11.98
C ALA A 290 5.88 22.14 10.64
N GLN A 291 5.24 20.96 10.65
CA GLN A 291 5.10 20.07 9.50
C GLN A 291 3.70 20.08 8.86
N ARG A 292 2.82 20.99 9.27
CA ARG A 292 1.45 21.08 8.74
C ARG A 292 1.35 21.81 7.40
N GLY A 293 2.36 22.61 7.04
CA GLY A 293 2.45 23.34 5.78
C GLY A 293 3.31 22.66 4.74
N ALA A 294 4.03 23.46 3.98
CA ALA A 294 4.95 22.99 2.94
C ALA A 294 6.15 22.23 3.52
N SER A 295 6.72 21.35 2.68
CA SER A 295 7.97 20.66 2.98
C SER A 295 9.14 21.65 3.09
N PHE A 296 10.14 21.35 3.92
CA PHE A 296 11.29 22.23 4.14
C PHE A 296 12.54 21.41 4.55
N GLU A 297 13.71 22.03 4.42
CA GLU A 297 14.96 21.48 4.91
C GLU A 297 15.19 21.86 6.38
N VAL A 298 15.86 20.98 7.13
CA VAL A 298 16.10 21.15 8.56
C VAL A 298 17.53 20.78 8.94
N GLY A 299 18.18 21.62 9.77
CA GLY A 299 19.46 21.32 10.39
C GLY A 299 19.31 20.38 11.61
N ALA A 300 20.39 19.70 11.99
CA ALA A 300 20.38 18.82 13.15
C ALA A 300 20.04 19.55 14.46
N ASP A 301 20.51 20.80 14.59
CA ASP A 301 20.25 21.69 15.73
C ASP A 301 18.77 22.08 15.91
N GLU A 302 17.94 21.85 14.88
CA GLU A 302 16.52 22.16 14.89
C GLU A 302 15.64 20.90 15.12
N PHE A 303 16.21 19.70 15.23
CA PHE A 303 15.44 18.46 15.32
C PHE A 303 14.46 18.45 16.48
N ALA A 304 14.88 18.84 17.67
CA ALA A 304 14.03 18.88 18.87
C ALA A 304 12.78 19.77 18.70
N THR A 305 12.82 20.77 17.83
CA THR A 305 11.72 21.71 17.66
C THR A 305 10.88 21.47 16.40
N LYS A 306 11.47 20.85 15.37
CA LYS A 306 10.84 20.72 14.05
C LYS A 306 10.59 19.28 13.62
N VAL A 307 11.28 18.29 14.24
CA VAL A 307 11.23 16.87 13.87
C VAL A 307 10.57 16.01 14.95
N GLU A 308 10.57 16.47 16.20
CA GLU A 308 9.97 15.74 17.33
C GLU A 308 8.50 15.37 17.06
N GLY A 309 8.12 14.14 17.43
CA GLY A 309 6.80 13.57 17.31
C GLY A 309 6.73 12.23 18.04
N ASP A 310 5.53 11.65 18.18
CA ASP A 310 5.37 10.35 18.84
C ASP A 310 6.01 9.21 18.02
N VAL A 311 6.07 9.38 16.70
CA VAL A 311 6.71 8.47 15.76
C VAL A 311 7.41 9.25 14.65
N ILE A 312 8.55 8.75 14.21
CA ILE A 312 9.30 9.33 13.09
C ILE A 312 9.45 8.28 11.99
N TYR A 313 8.97 8.60 10.79
CA TYR A 313 9.23 7.84 9.58
C TYR A 313 10.39 8.47 8.82
N VAL A 314 11.39 7.66 8.47
CA VAL A 314 12.55 8.10 7.71
C VAL A 314 12.57 7.45 6.34
N ILE A 315 12.70 8.27 5.30
CA ILE A 315 12.82 7.87 3.90
C ILE A 315 14.30 8.05 3.53
N LEU A 316 14.91 7.02 2.99
CA LEU A 316 16.33 7.01 2.62
C LEU A 316 16.44 7.03 1.08
N ALA A 317 16.67 8.20 0.50
CA ALA A 317 16.65 8.40 -0.95
C ALA A 317 17.93 7.84 -1.61
N GLY A 318 17.85 6.64 -2.15
CA GLY A 318 18.96 5.97 -2.81
C GLY A 318 20.13 5.64 -1.86
N ALA A 319 21.27 5.26 -2.44
CA ALA A 319 22.44 4.84 -1.66
C ALA A 319 23.08 5.99 -0.86
N GLU A 320 23.18 7.18 -1.46
CA GLU A 320 23.79 8.34 -0.80
C GLU A 320 22.86 8.91 0.28
N GLY A 321 21.55 8.97 0.06
CA GLY A 321 20.58 9.37 1.08
C GLY A 321 20.56 8.37 2.25
N LYS A 322 20.72 7.08 1.98
CA LYS A 322 20.89 6.08 3.04
C LYS A 322 22.15 6.33 3.87
N LYS A 323 23.29 6.55 3.23
CA LYS A 323 24.55 6.83 3.89
C LYS A 323 24.47 8.10 4.74
N HIS A 324 23.88 9.18 4.20
CA HIS A 324 23.67 10.44 4.92
C HIS A 324 22.74 10.22 6.11
N GLY A 325 21.55 9.63 5.91
CA GLY A 325 20.59 9.37 6.97
C GLY A 325 21.14 8.49 8.10
N GLU A 326 21.93 7.45 7.76
CA GLU A 326 22.60 6.64 8.76
C GLU A 326 23.59 7.46 9.61
N ALA A 327 24.33 8.41 9.02
CA ALA A 327 25.25 9.29 9.75
C ALA A 327 24.47 10.21 10.69
N VAL A 328 23.40 10.83 10.21
CA VAL A 328 22.52 11.71 11.00
C VAL A 328 21.88 10.96 12.16
N MET A 329 21.32 9.77 11.93
CA MET A 329 20.65 8.97 12.95
C MET A 329 21.62 8.42 14.03
N ARG A 330 22.93 8.42 13.77
CA ARG A 330 23.96 8.11 14.78
C ARG A 330 24.43 9.34 15.56
N GLY A 331 24.05 10.54 15.18
CA GLY A 331 24.36 11.79 15.86
C GLY A 331 23.67 11.93 17.21
N ASP A 332 24.19 12.79 18.07
CA ASP A 332 23.66 12.95 19.42
C ASP A 332 22.33 13.71 19.40
N GLU A 333 22.16 14.72 18.54
CA GLU A 333 20.92 15.48 18.38
C GLU A 333 19.74 14.59 17.97
N TRP A 334 20.00 13.54 17.17
CA TRP A 334 18.99 12.56 16.81
C TRP A 334 18.61 11.64 17.96
N LYS A 335 19.62 11.17 18.72
CA LYS A 335 19.41 10.23 19.84
C LYS A 335 18.66 10.87 21.02
N GLU A 336 18.68 12.19 21.13
CA GLU A 336 17.94 12.95 22.14
C GLU A 336 16.43 13.06 21.82
N LEU A 337 16.00 12.76 20.57
CA LEU A 337 14.59 12.75 20.22
C LEU A 337 13.83 11.65 21.00
N SER A 338 12.65 11.97 21.52
CA SER A 338 11.82 11.03 22.27
C SER A 338 11.49 9.79 21.43
N ALA A 339 11.12 9.98 20.16
CA ALA A 339 10.85 8.86 19.25
C ALA A 339 12.06 7.95 19.02
N ALA A 340 13.30 8.49 19.01
CA ALA A 340 14.52 7.69 18.89
C ALA A 340 14.79 6.90 20.19
N THR A 341 14.64 7.55 21.36
CA THR A 341 14.79 6.94 22.69
C THR A 341 13.77 5.82 22.89
N ASP A 342 12.53 6.02 22.48
CA ASP A 342 11.42 5.09 22.62
C ASP A 342 11.41 4.00 21.52
N ARG A 343 12.38 4.01 20.60
CA ARG A 343 12.47 3.09 19.46
C ARG A 343 11.27 3.18 18.51
N ARG A 344 10.76 4.38 18.33
CA ARG A 344 9.63 4.70 17.44
C ARG A 344 10.06 5.36 16.13
N VAL A 345 11.22 5.00 15.64
CA VAL A 345 11.73 5.42 14.33
C VAL A 345 11.64 4.27 13.36
N PHE A 346 11.03 4.53 12.21
CA PHE A 346 10.81 3.51 11.17
C PHE A 346 11.39 3.97 9.84
N ALA A 347 12.24 3.12 9.23
CA ALA A 347 12.74 3.31 7.88
C ALA A 347 11.73 2.72 6.89
N VAL A 348 11.26 3.57 5.99
CA VAL A 348 10.20 3.25 5.01
C VAL A 348 10.71 3.40 3.57
N GLU A 349 10.05 2.74 2.63
CA GLU A 349 10.44 2.70 1.23
C GLU A 349 10.20 4.04 0.54
N ASP A 350 11.24 4.61 -0.12
CA ASP A 350 11.19 5.90 -0.81
C ASP A 350 10.12 5.90 -1.92
N THR A 351 10.05 4.85 -2.75
CA THR A 351 9.08 4.75 -3.84
C THR A 351 7.63 4.67 -3.37
N VAL A 352 7.38 4.31 -2.10
CA VAL A 352 6.06 4.28 -1.48
C VAL A 352 5.75 5.61 -0.79
N TRP A 353 6.61 6.07 0.12
CA TRP A 353 6.33 7.22 0.97
C TRP A 353 6.63 8.59 0.33
N HIS A 354 7.42 8.59 -0.73
CA HIS A 354 7.69 9.73 -1.61
C HIS A 354 7.18 9.43 -3.04
N GLY A 355 6.16 8.57 -3.15
CA GLY A 355 5.46 8.26 -4.39
C GLY A 355 4.37 9.29 -4.71
N ASP A 356 3.58 8.98 -5.72
CA ASP A 356 2.36 9.71 -6.09
C ASP A 356 1.40 8.74 -6.79
N GLY A 357 0.58 8.01 -6.00
CA GLY A 357 -0.37 7.10 -6.60
C GLY A 357 -1.21 6.32 -5.59
N LEU A 358 -2.26 5.71 -6.09
CA LEU A 358 -3.24 4.99 -5.27
C LEU A 358 -2.67 3.70 -4.67
N THR A 359 -1.82 2.99 -5.44
CA THR A 359 -1.19 1.75 -4.96
C THR A 359 -0.17 2.07 -3.87
N ALA A 360 0.63 3.13 -4.05
CA ALA A 360 1.55 3.63 -3.03
C ALA A 360 0.79 4.07 -1.76
N ALA A 361 -0.32 4.81 -1.90
CA ALA A 361 -1.13 5.23 -0.77
C ALA A 361 -1.67 4.03 0.05
N ARG A 362 -2.13 2.97 -0.61
CA ARG A 362 -2.55 1.73 0.06
C ARG A 362 -1.40 0.99 0.73
N ALA A 363 -0.22 0.99 0.12
CA ALA A 363 0.98 0.46 0.75
C ALA A 363 1.33 1.22 2.04
N MET A 364 1.21 2.56 2.03
CA MET A 364 1.35 3.36 3.25
C MET A 364 0.32 3.02 4.33
N LEU A 365 -0.96 2.79 3.98
CA LEU A 365 -1.96 2.34 4.96
C LEU A 365 -1.55 1.03 5.64
N THR A 366 -0.94 0.12 4.89
CA THR A 366 -0.40 -1.13 5.43
C THR A 366 0.76 -0.87 6.38
N ASP A 367 1.71 -0.01 6.00
CA ASP A 367 2.83 0.36 6.85
C ASP A 367 2.36 1.02 8.16
N LEU A 368 1.35 1.89 8.09
CA LEU A 368 0.76 2.52 9.28
C LEU A 368 0.10 1.50 10.21
N ARG A 369 -0.63 0.52 9.66
CA ARG A 369 -1.19 -0.58 10.47
C ARG A 369 -0.11 -1.39 11.18
N ASN A 370 1.02 -1.62 10.53
CA ASN A 370 2.12 -2.39 11.09
C ASN A 370 2.93 -1.64 12.14
N THR A 371 2.94 -0.30 12.09
CA THR A 371 3.78 0.53 12.98
C THR A 371 3.02 1.18 14.12
N LEU A 372 1.75 1.53 13.93
CA LEU A 372 0.95 2.21 14.96
C LEU A 372 0.22 1.24 15.89
N ASN A 373 -0.09 0.02 15.47
CA ASN A 373 -0.69 -1.01 16.34
C ASN A 373 0.23 -1.46 17.48
N GLY A 374 1.55 -1.33 17.33
CA GLY A 374 2.52 -1.72 18.35
C GLY A 374 2.59 -0.80 19.58
N TYR A 375 1.84 0.29 19.62
CA TYR A 375 1.85 1.25 20.73
C TYR A 375 0.79 0.99 21.79
N VAL A 376 -0.17 0.15 21.53
CA VAL A 376 -1.35 -0.01 22.39
C VAL A 376 -1.14 -1.09 23.45
N ASN A 377 -0.04 -1.84 23.43
CA ASN A 377 0.14 -3.07 24.18
C ASN A 377 1.43 -3.17 25.04
N ASP A 378 2.05 -2.07 25.44
CA ASP A 378 3.13 -2.09 26.45
C ASP A 378 2.72 -1.43 27.75
#